data_a5b63f05f05a07bc4d16dc2c4120c9cc
#
_entry.id   a5b63f05f05a07bc4d16dc2c4120c9cc
#
_cell.length_a   1.000
_cell.length_b   1.000
_cell.length_c   1.000
_cell.angle_alpha   90.00
_cell.angle_beta   90.00
_cell.angle_gamma   90.00
#
_symmetry.space_group_name_H-M   'P 1'
#
loop_
_entity.id
_entity.type
_entity.pdbx_description
1 polymer ?
#
loop_
_entity_poly.entity_id
_entity_poly.type
_entity_poly.pdbx_seq_one_letter_code
_entity_poly.pdbx_strand_id
1 'polypeptide(L)'
;MFKTKIVLIALIFATPAFGLDGNQLLVQIDRSLNPESYEMYRKIVNVEPDGKKKEYTMFSVKKGLDKVAALFLAPASEKGRSTLRLGENMWLYIPNVGKPIRITSLQSVIGGVFNNADILNLDYAAEYNVEKLEETGKEFFLHLRAKNKTVAYDQLKMWADKGKKVPVKIECLTEASMLIKTLYFQEIKDLGGGIVRPSVIETDSPLYKGYKSIMIFAKIKKRDFKDEVFTLTYMPNIDSLRQ
;
A
#
# COMPACT_ATOMS: atom_id res chain seq x y z
N MET A 1 70.74 4.58 35.45
CA MET A 1 69.81 3.75 34.58
C MET A 1 68.38 4.21 34.75
N PHE A 2 67.97 5.13 33.90
CA PHE A 2 66.55 5.61 33.91
C PHE A 2 65.70 4.71 32.98
N LYS A 3 64.70 4.03 33.53
CA LYS A 3 63.69 3.22 32.76
C LYS A 3 62.55 4.12 32.38
N THR A 4 62.47 4.51 31.10
CA THR A 4 61.37 5.24 30.53
C THR A 4 60.18 4.28 30.34
N LYS A 5 59.06 4.50 31.05
CA LYS A 5 57.81 3.77 30.84
C LYS A 5 57.05 4.46 29.71
N ILE A 6 56.89 3.76 28.59
CA ILE A 6 55.99 4.19 27.49
C ILE A 6 54.56 3.80 27.86
N VAL A 7 53.69 4.81 28.06
CA VAL A 7 52.25 4.61 28.25
C VAL A 7 51.61 4.63 26.87
N LEU A 8 51.15 3.48 26.43
CA LEU A 8 50.39 3.36 25.17
C LEU A 8 48.92 3.78 25.44
N ILE A 9 48.52 4.96 24.98
CA ILE A 9 47.16 5.42 25.03
C ILE A 9 46.42 4.82 23.83
N ALA A 10 45.56 3.82 24.06
CA ALA A 10 44.66 3.28 23.04
C ALA A 10 43.52 4.27 22.80
N LEU A 11 43.52 4.97 21.66
CA LEU A 11 42.37 5.75 21.19
C LEU A 11 41.28 4.78 20.75
N ILE A 12 40.21 4.67 21.53
CA ILE A 12 38.98 3.95 21.15
C ILE A 12 38.22 4.90 20.23
N PHE A 13 38.28 4.67 18.91
CA PHE A 13 37.36 5.30 17.97
C PHE A 13 35.99 4.70 18.15
N ALA A 14 35.10 5.42 18.85
CA ALA A 14 33.68 5.11 18.84
C ALA A 14 33.12 5.40 17.42
N THR A 15 32.90 4.38 16.62
CA THR A 15 32.15 4.50 15.37
C THR A 15 30.74 4.93 15.74
N PRO A 16 30.18 6.03 15.17
CA PRO A 16 28.80 6.36 15.37
C PRO A 16 27.96 5.21 14.82
N ALA A 17 27.18 4.55 15.69
CA ALA A 17 26.14 3.63 15.28
C ALA A 17 25.09 4.50 14.56
N PHE A 18 25.12 4.55 13.23
CA PHE A 18 24.03 5.10 12.45
C PHE A 18 22.80 4.23 12.74
N GLY A 19 21.92 4.71 13.60
CA GLY A 19 20.61 4.10 13.81
C GLY A 19 19.87 3.98 12.46
N LEU A 20 19.15 2.87 12.27
CA LEU A 20 18.33 2.66 11.07
C LEU A 20 17.31 3.81 10.94
N ASP A 21 17.38 4.56 9.84
CA ASP A 21 16.41 5.63 9.56
C ASP A 21 15.04 4.99 9.20
N GLY A 22 14.02 5.29 10.03
CA GLY A 22 12.67 4.75 9.83
C GLY A 22 12.05 5.13 8.50
N ASN A 23 12.24 6.37 8.03
CA ASN A 23 11.68 6.81 6.74
C ASN A 23 12.39 6.12 5.57
N GLN A 24 13.71 5.91 5.65
CA GLN A 24 14.44 5.12 4.65
C GLN A 24 13.99 3.66 4.63
N LEU A 25 13.74 3.06 5.81
CA LEU A 25 13.19 1.71 5.91
C LEU A 25 11.79 1.63 5.28
N LEU A 26 10.93 2.64 5.51
CA LEU A 26 9.59 2.67 4.93
C LEU A 26 9.65 2.70 3.39
N VAL A 27 10.56 3.47 2.80
CA VAL A 27 10.81 3.46 1.34
C VAL A 27 11.26 2.07 0.87
N GLN A 28 12.12 1.38 1.62
CA GLN A 28 12.55 0.01 1.27
C GLN A 28 11.38 -0.97 1.32
N ILE A 29 10.49 -0.85 2.32
CA ILE A 29 9.27 -1.65 2.41
C ILE A 29 8.37 -1.41 1.20
N ASP A 30 8.16 -0.15 0.79
CA ASP A 30 7.38 0.18 -0.40
C ASP A 30 7.97 -0.46 -1.66
N ARG A 31 9.29 -0.41 -1.83
CA ARG A 31 9.99 -1.03 -2.99
C ARG A 31 9.95 -2.55 -2.96
N SER A 32 9.92 -3.16 -1.77
CA SER A 32 9.71 -4.62 -1.62
C SER A 32 8.29 -5.03 -1.96
N LEU A 33 7.31 -4.15 -1.77
CA LEU A 33 5.93 -4.41 -2.17
C LEU A 33 5.72 -4.22 -3.67
N ASN A 34 6.21 -3.12 -4.24
CA ASN A 34 5.94 -2.78 -5.63
C ASN A 34 7.09 -2.00 -6.28
N PRO A 35 7.33 -2.18 -7.59
CA PRO A 35 8.13 -1.26 -8.37
C PRO A 35 7.55 0.17 -8.34
N GLU A 36 8.32 1.15 -8.73
CA GLU A 36 7.88 2.55 -8.84
C GLU A 36 6.79 2.74 -9.90
N SER A 37 6.95 2.05 -11.04
CA SER A 37 5.95 2.02 -12.12
C SER A 37 5.66 0.57 -12.51
N TYR A 38 4.37 0.23 -12.59
CA TYR A 38 3.95 -1.14 -12.87
C TYR A 38 2.50 -1.23 -13.33
N GLU A 39 2.18 -2.38 -13.93
CA GLU A 39 0.82 -2.87 -14.11
C GLU A 39 0.58 -4.11 -13.24
N MET A 40 -0.67 -4.31 -12.79
CA MET A 40 -1.04 -5.52 -12.06
C MET A 40 -2.49 -5.92 -12.25
N TYR A 41 -2.73 -7.23 -12.05
CA TYR A 41 -4.06 -7.78 -11.89
C TYR A 41 -4.31 -8.17 -10.45
N ARG A 42 -5.52 -7.93 -9.98
CA ARG A 42 -5.95 -8.34 -8.65
C ARG A 42 -7.43 -8.70 -8.61
N LYS A 43 -7.78 -9.55 -7.66
CA LYS A 43 -9.15 -9.91 -7.31
C LYS A 43 -9.44 -9.37 -5.93
N ILE A 44 -10.63 -8.83 -5.73
CA ILE A 44 -11.14 -8.44 -4.41
C ILE A 44 -12.38 -9.27 -4.14
N VAL A 45 -12.43 -9.89 -2.96
CA VAL A 45 -13.57 -10.69 -2.48
C VAL A 45 -14.08 -10.04 -1.21
N ASN A 46 -15.31 -9.54 -1.25
CA ASN A 46 -16.05 -9.09 -0.07
C ASN A 46 -16.92 -10.22 0.43
N VAL A 47 -16.76 -10.58 1.69
CA VAL A 47 -17.57 -11.60 2.37
C VAL A 47 -18.49 -10.91 3.36
N GLU A 48 -19.78 -11.09 3.19
CA GLU A 48 -20.84 -10.54 4.06
C GLU A 48 -21.03 -11.46 5.29
N PRO A 49 -21.67 -10.99 6.39
CA PRO A 49 -21.87 -11.78 7.59
C PRO A 49 -22.66 -13.09 7.38
N ASP A 50 -23.52 -13.13 6.36
CA ASP A 50 -24.30 -14.30 5.95
C ASP A 50 -23.51 -15.28 5.05
N GLY A 51 -22.23 -14.97 4.80
CA GLY A 51 -21.34 -15.78 3.96
C GLY A 51 -21.43 -15.48 2.47
N LYS A 52 -22.31 -14.59 2.03
CA LYS A 52 -22.38 -14.17 0.62
C LYS A 52 -21.09 -13.49 0.20
N LYS A 53 -20.66 -13.76 -1.03
CA LYS A 53 -19.43 -13.22 -1.61
C LYS A 53 -19.74 -12.33 -2.80
N LYS A 54 -19.09 -11.16 -2.85
CA LYS A 54 -19.03 -10.29 -4.03
C LYS A 54 -17.60 -10.22 -4.50
N GLU A 55 -17.37 -10.51 -5.77
CA GLU A 55 -16.02 -10.61 -6.34
C GLU A 55 -15.82 -9.57 -7.44
N TYR A 56 -14.67 -8.93 -7.40
CA TYR A 56 -14.26 -7.92 -8.38
C TYR A 56 -12.89 -8.29 -8.93
N THR A 57 -12.75 -8.29 -10.25
CA THR A 57 -11.45 -8.41 -10.90
C THR A 57 -11.06 -7.06 -11.47
N MET A 58 -9.82 -6.67 -11.22
CA MET A 58 -9.33 -5.34 -11.59
C MET A 58 -7.96 -5.44 -12.27
N PHE A 59 -7.75 -4.57 -13.24
CA PHE A 59 -6.45 -4.20 -13.78
C PHE A 59 -6.06 -2.83 -13.23
N SER A 60 -4.82 -2.65 -12.82
CA SER A 60 -4.34 -1.39 -12.27
C SER A 60 -2.97 -1.04 -12.84
N VAL A 61 -2.74 0.26 -13.01
CA VAL A 61 -1.46 0.84 -13.41
C VAL A 61 -1.05 1.91 -12.41
N LYS A 62 0.25 1.98 -12.14
CA LYS A 62 0.84 2.99 -11.24
C LYS A 62 2.07 3.60 -11.90
N LYS A 63 2.28 4.90 -11.66
CA LYS A 63 3.49 5.62 -12.03
C LYS A 63 3.92 6.54 -10.91
N GLY A 64 5.18 6.42 -10.52
CA GLY A 64 5.77 7.26 -9.47
C GLY A 64 5.05 7.13 -8.13
N LEU A 65 5.08 8.22 -7.36
CA LEU A 65 4.61 8.22 -5.98
C LEU A 65 3.11 8.54 -5.84
N ASP A 66 2.47 9.13 -6.87
CA ASP A 66 1.20 9.83 -6.74
C ASP A 66 0.14 9.49 -7.79
N LYS A 67 0.44 8.60 -8.76
CA LYS A 67 -0.47 8.31 -9.89
C LYS A 67 -0.86 6.84 -9.92
N VAL A 68 -2.14 6.56 -9.73
CA VAL A 68 -2.72 5.21 -9.81
C VAL A 68 -4.03 5.27 -10.60
N ALA A 69 -4.19 4.37 -11.56
CA ALA A 69 -5.47 4.14 -12.21
C ALA A 69 -5.84 2.66 -12.14
N ALA A 70 -7.14 2.36 -12.03
CA ALA A 70 -7.65 1.01 -12.00
C ALA A 70 -8.93 0.87 -12.82
N LEU A 71 -9.04 -0.27 -13.50
CA LEU A 71 -10.17 -0.65 -14.35
C LEU A 71 -10.83 -1.89 -13.78
N PHE A 72 -12.16 -1.88 -13.67
CA PHE A 72 -12.96 -3.04 -13.32
C PHE A 72 -13.17 -3.93 -14.56
N LEU A 73 -12.82 -5.19 -14.44
CA LEU A 73 -12.94 -6.21 -15.49
C LEU A 73 -14.14 -7.14 -15.25
N ALA A 74 -14.47 -7.38 -13.99
CA ALA A 74 -15.58 -8.22 -13.55
C ALA A 74 -16.10 -7.73 -12.18
N PRO A 75 -17.38 -7.99 -11.85
CA PRO A 75 -18.41 -8.67 -12.64
C PRO A 75 -18.87 -7.83 -13.84
N ALA A 76 -19.75 -8.38 -14.69
CA ALA A 76 -20.24 -7.70 -15.89
C ALA A 76 -20.91 -6.35 -15.58
N SER A 77 -21.62 -6.24 -14.45
CA SER A 77 -22.23 -5.00 -13.97
C SER A 77 -21.22 -3.87 -13.64
N GLU A 78 -19.99 -4.21 -13.39
CA GLU A 78 -18.92 -3.26 -13.02
C GLU A 78 -17.92 -3.02 -14.15
N LYS A 79 -17.96 -3.87 -15.19
CA LYS A 79 -17.00 -3.84 -16.30
C LYS A 79 -16.95 -2.46 -16.98
N GLY A 80 -15.75 -1.96 -17.19
CA GLY A 80 -15.50 -0.67 -17.81
C GLY A 80 -15.52 0.52 -16.85
N ARG A 81 -15.97 0.35 -15.59
CA ARG A 81 -15.76 1.37 -14.56
C ARG A 81 -14.26 1.53 -14.33
N SER A 82 -13.82 2.76 -14.15
CA SER A 82 -12.43 3.02 -13.82
C SER A 82 -12.30 4.05 -12.70
N THR A 83 -11.21 3.96 -11.97
CA THR A 83 -10.87 4.90 -10.90
C THR A 83 -9.49 5.48 -11.19
N LEU A 84 -9.30 6.75 -10.84
CA LEU A 84 -8.05 7.48 -10.96
C LEU A 84 -7.73 8.15 -9.64
N ARG A 85 -6.48 8.05 -9.21
CA ARG A 85 -5.90 8.81 -8.11
C ARG A 85 -4.72 9.63 -8.60
N LEU A 86 -4.71 10.92 -8.26
CA LEU A 86 -3.60 11.86 -8.47
C LEU A 86 -3.33 12.54 -7.14
N GLY A 87 -2.28 12.07 -6.44
CA GLY A 87 -2.00 12.51 -5.08
C GLY A 87 -3.20 12.31 -4.16
N GLU A 88 -3.76 13.40 -3.65
CA GLU A 88 -4.90 13.41 -2.74
C GLU A 88 -6.27 13.29 -3.45
N ASN A 89 -6.31 13.49 -4.75
CA ASN A 89 -7.55 13.56 -5.50
C ASN A 89 -7.90 12.22 -6.14
N MET A 90 -9.16 11.83 -6.03
CA MET A 90 -9.66 10.57 -6.58
C MET A 90 -10.94 10.78 -7.39
N TRP A 91 -11.08 10.02 -8.47
CA TRP A 91 -12.26 10.05 -9.34
C TRP A 91 -12.69 8.63 -9.70
N LEU A 92 -13.99 8.51 -9.96
CA LEU A 92 -14.65 7.33 -10.50
C LEU A 92 -15.26 7.69 -11.84
N TYR A 93 -14.99 6.91 -12.87
CA TYR A 93 -15.68 6.93 -14.14
C TYR A 93 -16.61 5.73 -14.26
N ILE A 94 -17.85 5.98 -14.69
CA ILE A 94 -18.87 4.98 -14.96
C ILE A 94 -19.30 5.17 -16.42
N PRO A 95 -19.16 4.14 -17.30
CA PRO A 95 -19.43 4.29 -18.75
C PRO A 95 -20.77 4.93 -19.07
N ASN A 96 -21.84 4.50 -18.39
CA ASN A 96 -23.19 5.01 -18.66
C ASN A 96 -23.45 6.43 -18.14
N VAL A 97 -22.56 6.96 -17.28
CA VAL A 97 -22.62 8.35 -16.80
C VAL A 97 -21.81 9.27 -17.70
N GLY A 98 -20.75 8.74 -18.34
CA GLY A 98 -19.95 9.41 -19.36
C GLY A 98 -19.00 10.48 -18.86
N LYS A 99 -18.97 10.78 -17.55
CA LYS A 99 -18.06 11.78 -16.94
C LYS A 99 -17.50 11.29 -15.60
N PRO A 100 -16.24 11.67 -15.27
CA PRO A 100 -15.65 11.35 -13.98
C PRO A 100 -16.37 12.08 -12.83
N ILE A 101 -16.58 11.35 -11.73
CA ILE A 101 -17.18 11.84 -10.48
C ILE A 101 -16.10 11.82 -9.42
N ARG A 102 -15.97 12.91 -8.64
CA ARG A 102 -15.01 12.97 -7.54
C ARG A 102 -15.46 12.05 -6.40
N ILE A 103 -14.52 11.28 -5.87
CA ILE A 103 -14.73 10.37 -4.73
C ILE A 103 -13.71 10.68 -3.64
N THR A 104 -13.94 10.20 -2.41
CA THR A 104 -13.05 10.37 -1.28
C THR A 104 -12.27 9.09 -0.96
N SER A 105 -11.16 9.24 -0.24
CA SER A 105 -10.27 8.14 0.17
C SER A 105 -10.98 7.11 1.06
N LEU A 106 -11.82 7.57 1.98
CA LEU A 106 -12.53 6.71 2.95
C LEU A 106 -13.79 6.03 2.39
N GLN A 107 -14.34 6.52 1.27
CA GLN A 107 -15.46 5.83 0.61
C GLN A 107 -14.99 4.51 -0.01
N SER A 108 -15.94 3.59 -0.21
CA SER A 108 -15.71 2.36 -0.97
C SER A 108 -16.63 2.31 -2.17
N VAL A 109 -16.05 2.24 -3.38
CA VAL A 109 -16.82 2.09 -4.63
C VAL A 109 -17.30 0.65 -4.87
N ILE A 110 -16.82 -0.30 -4.07
CA ILE A 110 -17.15 -1.74 -4.18
C ILE A 110 -17.85 -2.29 -2.94
N GLY A 111 -18.05 -1.47 -1.91
CA GLY A 111 -18.48 -1.93 -0.59
C GLY A 111 -17.40 -2.76 0.14
N GLY A 112 -17.80 -3.46 1.21
CA GLY A 112 -16.88 -4.25 2.03
C GLY A 112 -15.99 -3.39 2.94
N VAL A 113 -14.87 -3.95 3.39
CA VAL A 113 -13.97 -3.32 4.37
C VAL A 113 -12.87 -2.48 3.71
N PHE A 114 -12.49 -2.78 2.45
CA PHE A 114 -11.55 -1.94 1.70
C PHE A 114 -12.22 -0.66 1.24
N ASN A 115 -11.55 0.46 1.45
CA ASN A 115 -11.94 1.75 0.92
C ASN A 115 -11.13 2.12 -0.35
N ASN A 116 -11.39 3.30 -0.92
CA ASN A 116 -10.73 3.74 -2.13
C ASN A 116 -9.22 3.90 -1.94
N ALA A 117 -8.75 4.34 -0.76
CA ALA A 117 -7.32 4.46 -0.47
C ALA A 117 -6.61 3.11 -0.42
N ASP A 118 -7.27 2.04 0.04
CA ASP A 118 -6.69 0.68 0.01
C ASP A 118 -6.60 0.15 -1.43
N ILE A 119 -7.61 0.46 -2.24
CA ILE A 119 -7.69 0.00 -3.64
C ILE A 119 -6.73 0.80 -4.52
N LEU A 120 -6.62 2.11 -4.33
CA LEU A 120 -5.74 3.02 -5.06
C LEU A 120 -4.55 3.44 -4.19
N ASN A 121 -3.93 2.47 -3.51
CA ASN A 121 -2.86 2.75 -2.56
C ASN A 121 -1.64 3.37 -3.24
N LEU A 122 -1.13 4.41 -2.64
CA LEU A 122 0.19 4.98 -2.92
C LEU A 122 1.25 4.25 -2.08
N ASP A 123 2.50 4.66 -2.24
CA ASP A 123 3.56 4.23 -1.35
C ASP A 123 3.30 4.79 0.06
N TYR A 124 3.55 4.00 1.10
CA TYR A 124 3.39 4.47 2.49
C TYR A 124 4.28 5.68 2.76
N ALA A 125 5.50 5.69 2.23
CA ALA A 125 6.42 6.82 2.37
C ALA A 125 5.92 8.10 1.67
N ALA A 126 5.00 8.02 0.71
CA ALA A 126 4.36 9.19 0.12
C ALA A 126 3.36 9.85 1.09
N GLU A 127 2.64 9.05 1.87
CA GLU A 127 1.51 9.50 2.71
C GLU A 127 1.89 9.64 4.19
N TYR A 128 2.94 8.95 4.68
CA TYR A 128 3.27 8.87 6.10
C TYR A 128 4.73 9.23 6.40
N ASN A 129 4.95 9.71 7.63
CA ASN A 129 6.27 9.78 8.27
C ASN A 129 6.36 8.74 9.38
N VAL A 130 7.56 8.21 9.62
CA VAL A 130 7.82 7.29 10.73
C VAL A 130 8.08 8.10 11.99
N GLU A 131 7.19 8.01 12.99
CA GLU A 131 7.37 8.63 14.30
C GLU A 131 8.19 7.75 15.26
N LYS A 132 8.05 6.44 15.12
CA LYS A 132 8.74 5.47 15.98
C LYS A 132 9.13 4.24 15.17
N LEU A 133 10.35 3.79 15.38
CA LEU A 133 10.88 2.53 14.86
C LEU A 133 11.44 1.70 16.01
N GLU A 134 11.00 0.46 16.11
CA GLU A 134 11.52 -0.53 17.06
C GLU A 134 11.86 -1.83 16.34
N GLU A 135 12.85 -2.54 16.84
CA GLU A 135 13.19 -3.88 16.37
C GLU A 135 12.71 -4.91 17.39
N THR A 136 11.82 -5.79 16.96
CA THR A 136 11.24 -6.83 17.81
C THR A 136 11.45 -8.21 17.19
N GLY A 137 12.39 -8.99 17.72
CA GLY A 137 12.65 -10.33 17.22
C GLY A 137 12.97 -10.35 15.71
N LYS A 138 12.08 -10.94 14.92
CA LYS A 138 12.21 -11.04 13.45
C LYS A 138 11.53 -9.90 12.68
N GLU A 139 10.92 -8.93 13.36
CA GLU A 139 10.13 -7.87 12.76
C GLU A 139 10.65 -6.49 13.13
N PHE A 140 10.40 -5.53 12.24
CA PHE A 140 10.38 -4.11 12.56
C PHE A 140 8.97 -3.72 12.98
N PHE A 141 8.84 -2.91 14.03
CA PHE A 141 7.62 -2.19 14.35
C PHE A 141 7.79 -0.72 13.98
N LEU A 142 6.89 -0.20 13.14
CA LEU A 142 6.86 1.20 12.74
C LEU A 142 5.54 1.81 13.18
N HIS A 143 5.60 2.92 13.90
CA HIS A 143 4.46 3.79 14.12
C HIS A 143 4.53 4.94 13.11
N LEU A 144 3.52 5.04 12.25
CA LEU A 144 3.46 5.99 11.16
C LEU A 144 2.40 7.04 11.44
N ARG A 145 2.69 8.30 11.12
CA ARG A 145 1.78 9.43 11.18
C ARG A 145 1.49 9.96 9.79
N ALA A 146 0.24 10.21 9.46
CA ALA A 146 -0.16 10.83 8.21
C ALA A 146 0.47 12.22 8.05
N LYS A 147 0.96 12.51 6.85
CA LYS A 147 1.59 13.80 6.53
C LYS A 147 0.60 14.96 6.48
N ASN A 148 -0.66 14.64 6.21
CA ASN A 148 -1.74 15.64 6.15
C ASN A 148 -3.11 14.98 6.40
N LYS A 149 -4.17 15.80 6.51
CA LYS A 149 -5.54 15.37 6.85
C LYS A 149 -6.32 14.73 5.69
N THR A 150 -5.76 14.66 4.48
CA THR A 150 -6.42 14.03 3.32
C THR A 150 -6.08 12.55 3.20
N VAL A 151 -5.05 12.10 3.91
CA VAL A 151 -4.68 10.68 4.04
C VAL A 151 -5.79 9.93 4.77
N ALA A 152 -6.10 8.71 4.33
CA ALA A 152 -7.27 7.97 4.80
C ALA A 152 -7.22 7.58 6.29
N TYR A 153 -6.05 7.37 6.83
CA TYR A 153 -5.84 6.99 8.23
C TYR A 153 -4.83 7.92 8.86
N ASP A 154 -5.14 8.45 10.06
CA ASP A 154 -4.25 9.40 10.74
C ASP A 154 -2.96 8.73 11.22
N GLN A 155 -3.06 7.45 11.58
CA GLN A 155 -1.94 6.66 12.07
C GLN A 155 -1.98 5.25 11.52
N LEU A 156 -0.78 4.66 11.32
CA LEU A 156 -0.63 3.24 11.07
C LEU A 156 0.36 2.65 12.09
N LYS A 157 0.04 1.44 12.59
CA LYS A 157 1.00 0.59 13.27
C LYS A 157 1.34 -0.56 12.32
N MET A 158 2.58 -0.61 11.86
CA MET A 158 3.05 -1.58 10.88
C MET A 158 4.06 -2.52 11.52
N TRP A 159 3.85 -3.81 11.36
CA TRP A 159 4.82 -4.86 11.62
C TRP A 159 5.33 -5.37 10.28
N ALA A 160 6.63 -5.37 10.08
CA ALA A 160 7.28 -5.78 8.83
C ALA A 160 8.39 -6.80 9.09
N ASP A 161 8.44 -7.85 8.28
CA ASP A 161 9.50 -8.86 8.33
C ASP A 161 10.87 -8.22 8.03
N LYS A 162 11.87 -8.44 8.89
CA LYS A 162 13.21 -7.85 8.76
C LYS A 162 13.95 -8.34 7.53
N GLY A 163 13.81 -9.62 7.21
CA GLY A 163 14.55 -10.24 6.11
C GLY A 163 14.01 -9.84 4.74
N LYS A 164 12.67 -9.83 4.60
CA LYS A 164 12.00 -9.53 3.33
C LYS A 164 11.61 -8.06 3.18
N LYS A 165 11.58 -7.32 4.28
CA LYS A 165 11.11 -5.92 4.34
C LYS A 165 9.72 -5.75 3.71
N VAL A 166 8.80 -6.64 4.05
CA VAL A 166 7.39 -6.56 3.66
C VAL A 166 6.51 -6.54 4.91
N PRO A 167 5.37 -5.85 4.88
CA PRO A 167 4.44 -5.88 6.01
C PRO A 167 3.93 -7.30 6.27
N VAL A 168 3.71 -7.61 7.55
CA VAL A 168 3.02 -8.80 8.05
C VAL A 168 1.64 -8.40 8.53
N LYS A 169 1.54 -7.26 9.23
CA LYS A 169 0.31 -6.71 9.75
C LYS A 169 0.37 -5.18 9.75
N ILE A 170 -0.76 -4.53 9.44
CA ILE A 170 -0.94 -3.08 9.61
C ILE A 170 -2.27 -2.84 10.33
N GLU A 171 -2.24 -2.08 11.41
CA GLU A 171 -3.43 -1.53 12.06
C GLU A 171 -3.63 -0.09 11.60
N CYS A 172 -4.81 0.22 11.07
CA CYS A 172 -5.21 1.55 10.61
C CYS A 172 -6.03 2.22 11.71
N LEU A 173 -5.60 3.42 12.14
CA LEU A 173 -6.18 4.08 13.29
C LEU A 173 -6.58 5.53 12.97
N THR A 174 -7.52 6.04 13.78
CA THR A 174 -7.85 7.47 13.84
C THR A 174 -6.77 8.24 14.60
N GLU A 175 -6.88 9.58 14.62
CA GLU A 175 -6.01 10.46 15.41
C GLU A 175 -6.08 10.14 16.92
N ALA A 176 -7.25 9.76 17.42
CA ALA A 176 -7.44 9.31 18.80
C ALA A 176 -7.01 7.85 19.05
N SER A 177 -6.26 7.25 18.12
CA SER A 177 -5.76 5.85 18.19
C SER A 177 -6.86 4.78 18.27
N MET A 178 -8.08 5.09 17.82
CA MET A 178 -9.13 4.07 17.69
C MET A 178 -8.90 3.23 16.46
N LEU A 179 -9.01 1.90 16.60
CA LEU A 179 -8.83 0.95 15.50
C LEU A 179 -9.99 1.06 14.50
N ILE A 180 -9.65 1.34 13.24
CA ILE A 180 -10.59 1.35 12.12
C ILE A 180 -10.65 -0.03 11.47
N LYS A 181 -9.49 -0.61 11.16
CA LYS A 181 -9.33 -1.95 10.59
C LYS A 181 -7.92 -2.49 10.78
N THR A 182 -7.76 -3.79 10.56
CA THR A 182 -6.46 -4.48 10.49
C THR A 182 -6.28 -5.09 9.11
N LEU A 183 -5.08 -4.96 8.55
CA LEU A 183 -4.65 -5.60 7.30
C LEU A 183 -3.64 -6.69 7.65
N TYR A 184 -3.90 -7.92 7.20
CA TYR A 184 -3.01 -9.07 7.35
C TYR A 184 -2.41 -9.43 6.00
N PHE A 185 -1.09 -9.46 5.91
CA PHE A 185 -0.33 -9.72 4.69
C PHE A 185 0.15 -11.17 4.69
N GLN A 186 -0.29 -11.94 3.72
CA GLN A 186 -0.14 -13.39 3.71
C GLN A 186 0.40 -13.90 2.37
N GLU A 187 0.81 -15.16 2.35
CA GLU A 187 1.19 -15.90 1.15
C GLU A 187 2.27 -15.21 0.31
N ILE A 188 3.52 -15.21 0.80
CA ILE A 188 4.66 -14.68 0.03
C ILE A 188 4.84 -15.48 -1.25
N LYS A 189 4.75 -14.80 -2.40
CA LYS A 189 4.90 -15.39 -3.75
C LYS A 189 5.69 -14.47 -4.67
N ASP A 190 6.35 -15.03 -5.66
CA ASP A 190 6.83 -14.27 -6.82
C ASP A 190 5.63 -13.99 -7.74
N LEU A 191 5.29 -12.71 -7.90
CA LEU A 191 4.18 -12.25 -8.72
C LEU A 191 4.61 -11.87 -10.15
N GLY A 192 5.86 -12.16 -10.49
CA GLY A 192 6.47 -11.94 -11.78
C GLY A 192 7.71 -11.05 -11.74
N GLY A 193 8.72 -11.40 -12.52
CA GLY A 193 9.94 -10.59 -12.65
C GLY A 193 10.76 -10.43 -11.36
N GLY A 194 10.69 -11.40 -10.44
CA GLY A 194 11.39 -11.37 -9.16
C GLY A 194 10.72 -10.47 -8.11
N ILE A 195 9.46 -10.10 -8.30
CA ILE A 195 8.70 -9.31 -7.31
C ILE A 195 8.10 -10.27 -6.28
N VAL A 196 8.89 -10.58 -5.23
CA VAL A 196 8.53 -11.51 -4.15
C VAL A 196 7.90 -10.75 -3.00
N ARG A 197 6.58 -10.89 -2.84
CA ARG A 197 5.81 -10.14 -1.84
C ARG A 197 4.58 -10.92 -1.35
N PRO A 198 3.87 -10.45 -0.30
CA PRO A 198 2.56 -10.97 0.04
C PRO A 198 1.59 -10.91 -1.16
N SER A 199 0.98 -12.05 -1.48
CA SER A 199 0.02 -12.17 -2.60
C SER A 199 -1.42 -12.04 -2.13
N VAL A 200 -1.68 -12.08 -0.82
CA VAL A 200 -3.00 -11.94 -0.22
C VAL A 200 -2.95 -10.88 0.88
N ILE A 201 -3.93 -9.97 0.87
CA ILE A 201 -4.22 -9.07 1.99
C ILE A 201 -5.64 -9.38 2.44
N GLU A 202 -5.79 -9.86 3.68
CA GLU A 202 -7.08 -10.02 4.33
C GLU A 202 -7.30 -8.85 5.30
N THR A 203 -8.54 -8.38 5.43
CA THR A 203 -8.85 -7.32 6.39
C THR A 203 -10.14 -7.62 7.13
N ASP A 204 -10.15 -7.23 8.40
CA ASP A 204 -11.33 -7.13 9.23
C ASP A 204 -11.45 -5.73 9.83
N SER A 205 -12.58 -5.43 10.44
CA SER A 205 -12.82 -4.14 11.07
C SER A 205 -13.80 -4.27 12.23
N PRO A 206 -13.52 -3.68 13.40
CA PRO A 206 -14.47 -3.60 14.48
C PRO A 206 -15.72 -2.78 14.13
N LEU A 207 -15.62 -1.89 13.11
CA LEU A 207 -16.72 -1.07 12.61
C LEU A 207 -17.67 -1.84 11.68
N TYR A 208 -17.19 -2.95 11.08
CA TYR A 208 -17.95 -3.78 10.14
C TYR A 208 -17.95 -5.23 10.61
N LYS A 209 -18.63 -5.49 11.75
CA LYS A 209 -18.66 -6.80 12.39
C LYS A 209 -19.18 -7.89 11.43
N GLY A 210 -18.42 -8.96 11.29
CA GLY A 210 -18.74 -10.10 10.44
C GLY A 210 -18.43 -9.93 8.95
N TYR A 211 -18.07 -8.72 8.48
CA TYR A 211 -17.57 -8.49 7.13
C TYR A 211 -16.07 -8.77 7.07
N LYS A 212 -15.65 -9.37 5.95
CA LYS A 212 -14.24 -9.51 5.58
C LYS A 212 -14.04 -9.07 4.15
N SER A 213 -12.88 -8.53 3.86
CA SER A 213 -12.46 -8.28 2.47
C SER A 213 -11.08 -8.87 2.24
N ILE A 214 -10.90 -9.52 1.09
CA ILE A 214 -9.68 -10.21 0.72
C ILE A 214 -9.23 -9.65 -0.63
N MET A 215 -8.00 -9.17 -0.71
CA MET A 215 -7.37 -8.73 -1.95
C MET A 215 -6.30 -9.74 -2.33
N ILE A 216 -6.40 -10.27 -3.54
CA ILE A 216 -5.51 -11.30 -4.09
C ILE A 216 -4.80 -10.70 -5.29
N PHE A 217 -3.48 -10.60 -5.22
CA PHE A 217 -2.63 -10.15 -6.30
C PHE A 217 -2.23 -11.32 -7.19
N ALA A 218 -2.40 -11.17 -8.50
CA ALA A 218 -2.12 -12.24 -9.45
C ALA A 218 -0.77 -12.05 -10.15
N LYS A 219 -0.60 -10.97 -10.89
CA LYS A 219 0.59 -10.70 -11.69
C LYS A 219 0.95 -9.22 -11.58
N ILE A 220 2.23 -8.96 -11.38
CA ILE A 220 2.81 -7.60 -11.40
C ILE A 220 3.90 -7.58 -12.46
N LYS A 221 3.91 -6.53 -13.29
CA LYS A 221 4.92 -6.33 -14.31
C LYS A 221 5.40 -4.89 -14.27
N LYS A 222 6.71 -4.69 -14.17
CA LYS A 222 7.33 -3.37 -14.34
C LYS A 222 6.97 -2.83 -15.72
N ARG A 223 6.46 -1.62 -15.77
CA ARG A 223 6.08 -0.94 -17.01
C ARG A 223 6.03 0.55 -16.78
N ASP A 224 6.64 1.30 -17.68
CA ASP A 224 6.53 2.75 -17.70
C ASP A 224 5.32 3.18 -18.49
N PHE A 225 4.70 4.27 -18.06
CA PHE A 225 3.52 4.85 -18.67
C PHE A 225 3.74 6.32 -19.00
N LYS A 226 3.13 6.80 -20.08
CA LYS A 226 3.04 8.24 -20.36
C LYS A 226 2.10 8.90 -19.34
N ASP A 227 2.34 10.18 -19.04
CA ASP A 227 1.51 10.91 -18.06
C ASP A 227 0.06 11.08 -18.51
N GLU A 228 -0.20 11.06 -19.84
CA GLU A 228 -1.54 11.12 -20.41
C GLU A 228 -2.48 10.00 -19.92
N VAL A 229 -1.91 8.82 -19.54
CA VAL A 229 -2.66 7.69 -18.98
C VAL A 229 -3.36 8.08 -17.68
N PHE A 230 -2.78 9.00 -16.92
CA PHE A 230 -3.27 9.46 -15.64
C PHE A 230 -4.02 10.80 -15.75
N THR A 231 -4.96 10.86 -16.67
CA THR A 231 -5.82 12.02 -16.86
C THR A 231 -7.30 11.63 -16.84
N LEU A 232 -8.18 12.57 -16.50
CA LEU A 232 -9.63 12.33 -16.49
C LEU A 232 -10.14 11.92 -17.87
N THR A 233 -9.57 12.46 -18.91
CA THR A 233 -9.94 12.17 -20.32
C THR A 233 -9.50 10.77 -20.75
N TYR A 234 -8.47 10.20 -20.12
CA TYR A 234 -8.00 8.85 -20.43
C TYR A 234 -8.76 7.75 -19.69
N MET A 235 -9.49 8.07 -18.61
CA MET A 235 -10.20 7.07 -17.78
C MET A 235 -11.07 6.10 -18.59
N PRO A 236 -11.81 6.51 -19.66
CA PRO A 236 -12.57 5.58 -20.49
C PRO A 236 -11.71 4.58 -21.27
N ASN A 237 -10.44 4.88 -21.48
CA ASN A 237 -9.53 4.18 -22.39
C ASN A 237 -8.51 3.29 -21.67
N ILE A 238 -8.59 3.13 -20.35
CA ILE A 238 -7.61 2.34 -19.56
C ILE A 238 -7.53 0.88 -20.06
N ASP A 239 -8.63 0.34 -20.60
CA ASP A 239 -8.65 -1.03 -21.14
C ASP A 239 -7.65 -1.23 -22.31
N SER A 240 -7.36 -0.20 -23.09
CA SER A 240 -6.39 -0.23 -24.20
C SER A 240 -4.94 -0.51 -23.75
N LEU A 241 -4.64 -0.34 -22.45
CA LEU A 241 -3.32 -0.64 -21.89
C LEU A 241 -3.07 -2.14 -21.67
N ARG A 242 -4.13 -2.95 -21.66
CA ARG A 242 -4.08 -4.38 -21.45
C ARG A 242 -3.70 -5.08 -22.75
N GLN A 243 -2.42 -5.30 -22.95
CA GLN A 243 -1.87 -6.06 -24.08
C GLN A 243 -1.12 -7.29 -23.60
#